data_d9e6bb496679aebeeddc539f91281f7a
#
_entry.id   d9e6bb496679aebeeddc539f91281f7a
#
_cell.length_a   1.000
_cell.length_b   1.000
_cell.length_c   1.000
_cell.angle_alpha   90.00
_cell.angle_beta   90.00
_cell.angle_gamma   90.00
#
_symmetry.space_group_name_H-M   'P 1'
#
loop_
_entity.id
_entity.type
_entity.pdbx_description
1 polymer ?
#
loop_
_entity_poly.entity_id
_entity_poly.type
_entity_poly.pdbx_seq_one_letter_code
_entity_poly.pdbx_strand_id
1 'polypeptide(L)'
;MGVDPTPPADIEDFRQHHPFKLSHSLDDALSDRRIEGVVLATPHALHEQQALSVIAAGKNLFCEKPLTMTSEGAKRVVSACRRAGKVLGVGHERRFEPAFEEVQKLVSEGALGKILLMDANVSHDNFRRLAKDNWRLSPESAPAGMMTAVGIHMTDLFIKLAGPAQEVRARSARLIFQPPAEDFVSANILFKSGAIGAFTALSITPFYARFTIYGDAGWVEVMSKANVDQGKPTTLTHVDHEGRRTVVYEATDTVTQNFEAWADAVEGKASYRFTDDELSENIRVFEAIVKSTRNNGSAVALR
;
A
#
# COMPACT_ATOMS: atom_id res chain seq x y z
N MET A 1 10.13 -22.17 -1.35
CA MET A 1 9.74 -22.54 -2.74
C MET A 1 9.35 -21.28 -3.46
N GLY A 2 9.88 -21.05 -4.68
CA GLY A 2 9.38 -20.03 -5.59
C GLY A 2 8.36 -20.65 -6.55
N VAL A 3 7.29 -19.91 -6.84
CA VAL A 3 6.25 -20.36 -7.80
C VAL A 3 6.06 -19.28 -8.85
N ASP A 4 6.34 -19.61 -10.10
CA ASP A 4 6.06 -18.74 -11.26
C ASP A 4 5.71 -19.61 -12.48
N PRO A 5 4.50 -19.43 -13.07
CA PRO A 5 4.11 -20.16 -14.27
C PRO A 5 5.01 -19.86 -15.48
N THR A 6 5.59 -18.64 -15.50
CA THR A 6 6.42 -18.17 -16.62
C THR A 6 7.64 -17.43 -16.04
N PRO A 7 8.59 -18.15 -15.42
CA PRO A 7 9.72 -17.53 -14.76
C PRO A 7 10.55 -16.71 -15.76
N PRO A 8 11.17 -15.61 -15.30
CA PRO A 8 12.02 -14.79 -16.14
C PRO A 8 13.24 -15.58 -16.62
N ALA A 9 13.82 -15.17 -17.75
CA ALA A 9 14.92 -15.89 -18.40
C ALA A 9 16.20 -15.99 -17.54
N ASP A 10 16.39 -15.06 -16.61
CA ASP A 10 17.51 -14.97 -15.68
C ASP A 10 17.26 -15.66 -14.33
N ILE A 11 16.17 -16.40 -14.18
CA ILE A 11 15.79 -17.04 -12.91
C ILE A 11 16.87 -17.98 -12.37
N GLU A 12 17.59 -18.67 -13.27
CA GLU A 12 18.64 -19.60 -12.86
C GLU A 12 19.86 -18.87 -12.26
N ASP A 13 20.22 -17.71 -12.79
CA ASP A 13 21.29 -16.87 -12.22
C ASP A 13 20.90 -16.38 -10.82
N PHE A 14 19.64 -15.98 -10.63
CA PHE A 14 19.12 -15.62 -9.31
C PHE A 14 19.16 -16.80 -8.33
N ARG A 15 18.77 -18.01 -8.79
CA ARG A 15 18.78 -19.24 -7.97
C ARG A 15 20.17 -19.68 -7.55
N GLN A 16 21.23 -19.37 -8.29
CA GLN A 16 22.62 -19.65 -7.90
C GLN A 16 23.00 -18.88 -6.62
N HIS A 17 22.49 -17.65 -6.47
CA HIS A 17 22.78 -16.80 -5.32
C HIS A 17 21.77 -17.00 -4.18
N HIS A 18 20.53 -17.41 -4.53
CA HIS A 18 19.42 -17.62 -3.61
C HIS A 18 18.77 -18.99 -3.87
N PRO A 19 19.33 -20.09 -3.35
CA PRO A 19 18.86 -21.43 -3.64
C PRO A 19 17.42 -21.67 -3.15
N PHE A 20 16.52 -22.03 -4.06
CA PHE A 20 15.17 -22.46 -3.73
C PHE A 20 14.63 -23.45 -4.78
N LYS A 21 13.62 -24.24 -4.39
CA LYS A 21 12.88 -25.07 -5.34
C LYS A 21 11.96 -24.19 -6.17
N LEU A 22 12.09 -24.21 -7.50
CA LEU A 22 11.14 -23.57 -8.43
C LEU A 22 10.00 -24.54 -8.76
N SER A 23 8.79 -24.01 -8.83
CA SER A 23 7.60 -24.69 -9.33
C SER A 23 6.83 -23.79 -10.29
N HIS A 24 6.02 -24.37 -11.16
CA HIS A 24 5.14 -23.65 -12.08
C HIS A 24 3.67 -23.65 -11.63
N SER A 25 3.36 -24.28 -10.49
CA SER A 25 2.00 -24.37 -9.95
C SER A 25 1.94 -23.93 -8.50
N LEU A 26 0.96 -23.09 -8.19
CA LEU A 26 0.64 -22.74 -6.81
C LEU A 26 0.25 -23.98 -5.99
N ASP A 27 -0.42 -24.96 -6.58
CA ASP A 27 -0.86 -26.18 -5.91
C ASP A 27 0.30 -26.98 -5.30
N ASP A 28 1.49 -26.92 -5.90
CA ASP A 28 2.70 -27.55 -5.34
C ASP A 28 3.09 -26.92 -4.00
N ALA A 29 2.96 -25.59 -3.88
CA ALA A 29 3.20 -24.89 -2.61
C ALA A 29 2.06 -25.15 -1.60
N LEU A 30 0.82 -25.20 -2.07
CA LEU A 30 -0.33 -25.41 -1.21
C LEU A 30 -0.37 -26.82 -0.62
N SER A 31 0.06 -27.84 -1.37
CA SER A 31 0.10 -29.24 -0.92
C SER A 31 1.30 -29.59 -0.04
N ASP A 32 2.38 -28.80 -0.07
CA ASP A 32 3.57 -29.06 0.76
C ASP A 32 3.31 -28.66 2.22
N ARG A 33 3.24 -29.67 3.10
CA ARG A 33 2.96 -29.50 4.54
C ARG A 33 4.08 -28.74 5.29
N ARG A 34 5.28 -28.62 4.73
CA ARG A 34 6.40 -27.86 5.33
C ARG A 34 6.26 -26.36 5.14
N ILE A 35 5.43 -25.92 4.20
CA ILE A 35 5.17 -24.50 3.94
C ILE A 35 4.06 -24.05 4.88
N GLU A 36 4.36 -23.13 5.78
CA GLU A 36 3.43 -22.59 6.79
C GLU A 36 2.77 -21.29 6.33
N GLY A 37 3.41 -20.56 5.43
CA GLY A 37 2.91 -19.31 4.88
C GLY A 37 3.27 -19.12 3.42
N VAL A 38 2.44 -18.36 2.71
CA VAL A 38 2.61 -18.04 1.28
C VAL A 38 2.61 -16.54 1.10
N VAL A 39 3.58 -16.05 0.32
CA VAL A 39 3.66 -14.67 -0.14
C VAL A 39 3.12 -14.59 -1.57
N LEU A 40 2.08 -13.79 -1.80
CA LEU A 40 1.52 -13.51 -3.11
C LEU A 40 2.06 -12.18 -3.63
N ALA A 41 2.83 -12.23 -4.72
CA ALA A 41 3.36 -11.08 -5.45
C ALA A 41 2.96 -11.16 -6.95
N THR A 42 1.79 -11.70 -7.21
CA THR A 42 1.23 -11.92 -8.54
C THR A 42 0.51 -10.66 -9.07
N PRO A 43 0.03 -10.63 -10.33
CA PRO A 43 -0.82 -9.55 -10.79
C PRO A 43 -2.08 -9.37 -9.93
N HIS A 44 -2.45 -8.13 -9.66
CA HIS A 44 -3.50 -7.72 -8.71
C HIS A 44 -4.83 -8.47 -8.90
N ALA A 45 -5.23 -8.75 -10.15
CA ALA A 45 -6.48 -9.44 -10.45
C ALA A 45 -6.52 -10.90 -9.93
N LEU A 46 -5.37 -11.49 -9.63
CA LEU A 46 -5.25 -12.86 -9.14
C LEU A 46 -5.26 -12.95 -7.60
N HIS A 47 -5.02 -11.84 -6.90
CA HIS A 47 -4.81 -11.83 -5.46
C HIS A 47 -5.98 -12.48 -4.70
N GLU A 48 -7.21 -12.09 -4.98
CA GLU A 48 -8.38 -12.60 -4.24
C GLU A 48 -8.50 -14.12 -4.35
N GLN A 49 -8.48 -14.66 -5.56
CA GLN A 49 -8.63 -16.09 -5.80
C GLN A 49 -7.49 -16.88 -5.15
N GLN A 50 -6.26 -16.44 -5.38
CA GLN A 50 -5.08 -17.11 -4.82
C GLN A 50 -5.04 -17.01 -3.29
N ALA A 51 -5.40 -15.85 -2.71
CA ALA A 51 -5.50 -15.66 -1.28
C ALA A 51 -6.48 -16.66 -0.64
N LEU A 52 -7.67 -16.80 -1.21
CA LEU A 52 -8.66 -17.76 -0.73
C LEU A 52 -8.17 -19.21 -0.84
N SER A 53 -7.44 -19.57 -1.91
CA SER A 53 -6.83 -20.88 -2.07
C SER A 53 -5.75 -21.16 -1.02
N VAL A 54 -4.89 -20.16 -0.72
CA VAL A 54 -3.85 -20.24 0.33
C VAL A 54 -4.49 -20.50 1.70
N ILE A 55 -5.53 -19.73 2.02
CA ILE A 55 -6.24 -19.85 3.31
C ILE A 55 -6.95 -21.20 3.42
N ALA A 56 -7.60 -21.66 2.34
CA ALA A 56 -8.28 -22.97 2.30
C ALA A 56 -7.29 -24.13 2.48
N ALA A 57 -6.04 -23.98 2.03
CA ALA A 57 -4.96 -24.95 2.28
C ALA A 57 -4.39 -24.86 3.72
N GLY A 58 -4.96 -24.04 4.59
CA GLY A 58 -4.55 -23.90 5.99
C GLY A 58 -3.26 -23.15 6.20
N LYS A 59 -2.84 -22.32 5.25
CA LYS A 59 -1.56 -21.56 5.32
C LYS A 59 -1.79 -20.10 5.70
N ASN A 60 -0.79 -19.49 6.32
CA ASN A 60 -0.77 -18.06 6.56
C ASN A 60 -0.53 -17.32 5.24
N LEU A 61 -1.04 -16.10 5.13
CA LEU A 61 -1.00 -15.33 3.90
C LEU A 61 -0.29 -14.00 4.10
N PHE A 62 0.69 -13.70 3.25
CA PHE A 62 1.15 -12.35 2.99
C PHE A 62 0.80 -12.01 1.54
N CYS A 63 0.11 -10.90 1.30
CA CYS A 63 -0.30 -10.49 -0.03
C CYS A 63 0.25 -9.12 -0.37
N GLU A 64 0.86 -8.97 -1.55
CA GLU A 64 1.19 -7.64 -2.07
C GLU A 64 -0.07 -6.80 -2.25
N LYS A 65 0.14 -5.50 -2.24
CA LYS A 65 -0.94 -4.51 -2.41
C LYS A 65 -1.27 -4.30 -3.89
N PRO A 66 -2.53 -3.98 -4.19
CA PRO A 66 -3.71 -3.99 -3.32
C PRO A 66 -4.07 -5.41 -2.89
N LEU A 67 -4.56 -5.60 -1.66
CA LEU A 67 -4.99 -6.92 -1.17
C LEU A 67 -5.98 -7.58 -2.13
N THR A 68 -6.94 -6.81 -2.63
CA THR A 68 -7.89 -7.20 -3.69
C THR A 68 -8.27 -5.98 -4.51
N MET A 69 -9.01 -6.19 -5.61
CA MET A 69 -9.49 -5.09 -6.45
C MET A 69 -10.85 -4.51 -6.01
N THR A 70 -11.54 -5.19 -5.09
CA THR A 70 -12.88 -4.81 -4.61
C THR A 70 -12.99 -4.93 -3.09
N SER A 71 -13.80 -4.09 -2.48
CA SER A 71 -14.07 -4.13 -1.03
C SER A 71 -14.73 -5.43 -0.59
N GLU A 72 -15.60 -5.99 -1.41
CA GLU A 72 -16.20 -7.30 -1.13
C GLU A 72 -15.17 -8.44 -1.19
N GLY A 73 -14.21 -8.38 -2.11
CA GLY A 73 -13.07 -9.30 -2.15
C GLY A 73 -12.24 -9.22 -0.87
N ALA A 74 -11.88 -7.99 -0.43
CA ALA A 74 -11.15 -7.79 0.81
C ALA A 74 -11.89 -8.37 2.02
N LYS A 75 -13.18 -8.11 2.15
CA LYS A 75 -14.01 -8.71 3.22
C LYS A 75 -14.00 -10.24 3.19
N ARG A 76 -14.06 -10.86 1.99
CA ARG A 76 -13.97 -12.32 1.86
C ARG A 76 -12.63 -12.85 2.34
N VAL A 77 -11.52 -12.26 1.91
CA VAL A 77 -10.17 -12.69 2.29
C VAL A 77 -9.93 -12.50 3.79
N VAL A 78 -10.21 -11.31 4.33
CA VAL A 78 -10.05 -10.99 5.77
C VAL A 78 -10.91 -11.94 6.61
N SER A 79 -12.19 -12.14 6.26
CA SER A 79 -13.08 -13.03 6.99
C SER A 79 -12.64 -14.50 6.91
N ALA A 80 -12.09 -14.93 5.76
CA ALA A 80 -11.55 -16.27 5.61
C ALA A 80 -10.32 -16.49 6.49
N CYS A 81 -9.36 -15.56 6.52
CA CYS A 81 -8.20 -15.60 7.41
C CYS A 81 -8.63 -15.70 8.88
N ARG A 82 -9.54 -14.81 9.30
CA ARG A 82 -10.06 -14.80 10.68
C ARG A 82 -10.70 -16.14 11.06
N ARG A 83 -11.59 -16.69 10.22
CA ARG A 83 -12.24 -17.99 10.48
C ARG A 83 -11.25 -19.15 10.52
N ALA A 84 -10.20 -19.10 9.71
CA ALA A 84 -9.18 -20.14 9.68
C ALA A 84 -8.10 -19.97 10.76
N GLY A 85 -8.15 -18.90 11.56
CA GLY A 85 -7.12 -18.58 12.55
C GLY A 85 -5.75 -18.34 11.91
N LYS A 86 -5.72 -17.73 10.70
CA LYS A 86 -4.49 -17.47 9.95
C LYS A 86 -4.14 -16.00 9.98
N VAL A 87 -2.85 -15.71 9.98
CA VAL A 87 -2.32 -14.35 9.94
C VAL A 87 -2.33 -13.84 8.50
N LEU A 88 -2.93 -12.66 8.31
CA LEU A 88 -2.92 -11.92 7.06
C LEU A 88 -1.90 -10.79 7.14
N GLY A 89 -0.86 -10.83 6.30
CA GLY A 89 0.07 -9.73 6.04
C GLY A 89 -0.25 -9.04 4.72
N VAL A 90 0.07 -7.75 4.61
CA VAL A 90 -0.09 -6.97 3.38
C VAL A 90 1.13 -6.10 3.13
N GLY A 91 1.53 -5.95 1.86
CA GLY A 91 2.69 -5.19 1.40
C GLY A 91 2.57 -3.68 1.56
N HIS A 92 2.25 -3.19 2.76
CA HIS A 92 2.24 -1.76 3.11
C HIS A 92 3.49 -1.37 3.93
N GLU A 93 4.66 -1.55 3.34
CA GLU A 93 5.98 -1.36 3.96
C GLU A 93 6.22 0.06 4.48
N ARG A 94 5.51 1.08 3.94
CA ARG A 94 5.68 2.48 4.37
C ARG A 94 5.34 2.73 5.83
N ARG A 95 4.51 1.90 6.46
CA ARG A 95 4.26 1.97 7.92
C ARG A 95 5.49 1.62 8.77
N PHE A 96 6.54 1.07 8.15
CA PHE A 96 7.81 0.72 8.79
C PHE A 96 8.93 1.75 8.51
N GLU A 97 8.68 2.77 7.70
CA GLU A 97 9.64 3.86 7.52
C GLU A 97 9.80 4.62 8.84
N PRO A 98 11.04 4.83 9.35
CA PRO A 98 11.27 5.48 10.65
C PRO A 98 10.61 6.86 10.78
N ALA A 99 10.57 7.63 9.70
CA ALA A 99 9.90 8.93 9.68
C ALA A 99 8.38 8.79 9.88
N PHE A 100 7.73 7.76 9.30
CA PHE A 100 6.30 7.52 9.51
C PHE A 100 6.00 6.89 10.88
N GLU A 101 6.91 6.15 11.46
CA GLU A 101 6.78 5.70 12.86
C GLU A 101 6.79 6.90 13.82
N GLU A 102 7.67 7.88 13.59
CA GLU A 102 7.67 9.13 14.37
C GLU A 102 6.38 9.94 14.14
N VAL A 103 5.88 10.03 12.90
CA VAL A 103 4.57 10.65 12.62
C VAL A 103 3.46 9.99 13.44
N GLN A 104 3.39 8.65 13.43
CA GLN A 104 2.38 7.91 14.20
C GLN A 104 2.49 8.20 15.70
N LYS A 105 3.71 8.29 16.23
CA LYS A 105 3.99 8.65 17.62
C LYS A 105 3.50 10.07 17.94
N LEU A 106 3.89 11.07 17.16
CA LEU A 106 3.45 12.48 17.34
C LEU A 106 1.93 12.60 17.36
N VAL A 107 1.24 11.89 16.44
CA VAL A 107 -0.23 11.87 16.39
C VAL A 107 -0.80 11.18 17.62
N SER A 108 -0.27 10.03 18.05
CA SER A 108 -0.77 9.28 19.21
C SER A 108 -0.55 10.01 20.54
N GLU A 109 0.50 10.79 20.64
CA GLU A 109 0.82 11.65 21.81
C GLU A 109 0.03 12.97 21.81
N GLY A 110 -0.75 13.24 20.74
CA GLY A 110 -1.53 14.46 20.61
C GLY A 110 -0.71 15.72 20.30
N ALA A 111 0.56 15.55 19.87
CA ALA A 111 1.48 16.68 19.63
C ALA A 111 0.99 17.63 18.50
N LEU A 112 0.17 17.14 17.58
CA LEU A 112 -0.43 17.95 16.52
C LEU A 112 -1.83 18.47 16.87
N GLY A 113 -2.38 18.09 18.02
CA GLY A 113 -3.77 18.36 18.36
C GLY A 113 -4.75 17.59 17.47
N LYS A 114 -5.88 18.21 17.12
CA LYS A 114 -6.86 17.64 16.20
C LYS A 114 -6.35 17.68 14.78
N ILE A 115 -6.27 16.52 14.10
CA ILE A 115 -5.91 16.46 12.67
C ILE A 115 -7.00 17.15 11.83
N LEU A 116 -6.59 18.11 11.01
CA LEU A 116 -7.45 18.89 10.12
C LEU A 116 -7.30 18.42 8.67
N LEU A 117 -6.05 18.32 8.18
CA LEU A 117 -5.71 17.98 6.82
C LEU A 117 -4.47 17.07 6.78
N MET A 118 -4.55 16.06 5.95
CA MET A 118 -3.40 15.27 5.51
C MET A 118 -3.24 15.47 4.00
N ASP A 119 -2.04 15.85 3.55
CA ASP A 119 -1.75 16.14 2.15
C ASP A 119 -0.55 15.32 1.68
N ALA A 120 -0.73 14.53 0.63
CA ALA A 120 0.32 13.69 0.07
C ALA A 120 0.47 13.89 -1.44
N ASN A 121 1.71 13.96 -1.89
CA ASN A 121 2.05 13.84 -3.30
C ASN A 121 3.19 12.84 -3.44
N VAL A 122 2.97 11.78 -4.23
CA VAL A 122 4.01 10.83 -4.60
C VAL A 122 4.00 10.64 -6.10
N SER A 123 5.01 11.18 -6.76
CA SER A 123 5.10 11.24 -8.21
C SER A 123 6.46 10.71 -8.68
N HIS A 124 6.49 10.04 -9.82
CA HIS A 124 7.72 9.55 -10.45
C HIS A 124 7.47 9.24 -11.95
N ASP A 125 8.52 8.98 -12.73
CA ASP A 125 8.42 8.68 -14.17
C ASP A 125 8.69 7.20 -14.53
N ASN A 126 8.68 6.30 -13.57
CA ASN A 126 9.03 4.89 -13.79
C ASN A 126 8.13 4.22 -14.84
N PHE A 127 6.87 4.65 -14.98
CA PHE A 127 5.93 4.08 -15.95
C PHE A 127 6.33 4.33 -17.40
N ARG A 128 7.14 5.36 -17.67
CA ARG A 128 7.70 5.61 -19.02
C ARG A 128 8.62 4.49 -19.52
N ARG A 129 9.19 3.70 -18.59
CA ARG A 129 10.12 2.61 -18.89
C ARG A 129 9.41 1.26 -19.06
N LEU A 130 8.12 1.19 -18.77
CA LEU A 130 7.37 -0.06 -18.92
C LEU A 130 7.09 -0.36 -20.40
N ALA A 131 7.13 -1.64 -20.77
CA ALA A 131 6.66 -2.08 -22.06
C ALA A 131 5.17 -1.74 -22.24
N LYS A 132 4.74 -1.44 -23.47
CA LYS A 132 3.37 -0.97 -23.75
C LYS A 132 2.28 -1.96 -23.35
N ASP A 133 2.59 -3.24 -23.33
CA ASP A 133 1.72 -4.35 -22.93
C ASP A 133 1.82 -4.70 -21.44
N ASN A 134 2.58 -3.94 -20.67
CA ASN A 134 2.71 -4.19 -19.24
C ASN A 134 1.36 -3.99 -18.54
N TRP A 135 0.93 -4.97 -17.76
CA TRP A 135 -0.34 -4.97 -17.05
C TRP A 135 -0.54 -3.75 -16.11
N ARG A 136 0.56 -3.14 -15.64
CA ARG A 136 0.51 -1.91 -14.82
C ARG A 136 0.03 -0.68 -15.59
N LEU A 137 -0.04 -0.76 -16.92
CA LEU A 137 -0.61 0.29 -17.78
C LEU A 137 -2.06 0.00 -18.18
N SER A 138 -2.61 -1.17 -17.79
CA SER A 138 -4.00 -1.55 -18.06
C SER A 138 -4.96 -0.97 -17.01
N PRO A 139 -6.03 -0.27 -17.40
CA PRO A 139 -7.04 0.25 -16.48
C PRO A 139 -7.80 -0.85 -15.71
N GLU A 140 -7.80 -2.08 -16.21
CA GLU A 140 -8.42 -3.23 -15.55
C GLU A 140 -7.56 -3.74 -14.39
N SER A 141 -6.24 -3.78 -14.59
CA SER A 141 -5.28 -4.31 -13.61
C SER A 141 -4.71 -3.23 -12.68
N ALA A 142 -4.63 -1.99 -13.16
CA ALA A 142 -4.09 -0.84 -12.43
C ALA A 142 -4.93 0.42 -12.70
N PRO A 143 -6.21 0.45 -12.24
CA PRO A 143 -7.11 1.58 -12.48
C PRO A 143 -6.66 2.85 -11.73
N ALA A 144 -7.12 4.00 -12.25
CA ALA A 144 -6.82 5.32 -11.70
C ALA A 144 -5.31 5.64 -11.64
N GLY A 145 -4.57 5.27 -12.70
CA GLY A 145 -3.17 5.63 -12.88
C GLY A 145 -2.29 5.19 -11.70
N MET A 146 -1.66 6.16 -11.02
CA MET A 146 -0.74 5.90 -9.90
C MET A 146 -1.41 5.38 -8.63
N MET A 147 -2.73 5.15 -8.62
CA MET A 147 -3.44 4.73 -7.40
C MET A 147 -2.95 3.37 -6.89
N THR A 148 -2.83 2.37 -7.76
CA THR A 148 -2.36 1.02 -7.38
C THR A 148 -0.87 0.96 -7.07
N ALA A 149 -0.08 1.83 -7.69
CA ALA A 149 1.38 1.84 -7.51
C ALA A 149 1.79 2.51 -6.18
N VAL A 150 1.31 3.73 -5.94
CA VAL A 150 1.73 4.55 -4.78
C VAL A 150 0.57 5.12 -3.97
N GLY A 151 -0.56 5.46 -4.60
CA GLY A 151 -1.69 6.08 -3.92
C GLY A 151 -2.26 5.23 -2.79
N ILE A 152 -2.28 3.92 -2.98
CA ILE A 152 -2.79 2.97 -1.99
C ILE A 152 -1.96 2.94 -0.69
N HIS A 153 -0.67 3.26 -0.73
CA HIS A 153 0.15 3.42 0.47
C HIS A 153 -0.20 4.72 1.20
N MET A 154 -0.53 5.79 0.45
CA MET A 154 -0.91 7.07 1.05
C MET A 154 -2.29 6.97 1.72
N THR A 155 -3.24 6.29 1.08
CA THR A 155 -4.56 6.05 1.69
C THR A 155 -4.45 5.13 2.92
N ASP A 156 -3.54 4.17 2.92
CA ASP A 156 -3.25 3.34 4.07
C ASP A 156 -2.73 4.17 5.27
N LEU A 157 -1.78 5.07 5.02
CA LEU A 157 -1.28 5.98 6.06
C LEU A 157 -2.38 6.94 6.56
N PHE A 158 -3.19 7.48 5.65
CA PHE A 158 -4.31 8.34 6.05
C PHE A 158 -5.31 7.61 6.96
N ILE A 159 -5.67 6.36 6.61
CA ILE A 159 -6.59 5.54 7.42
C ILE A 159 -5.97 5.26 8.79
N LYS A 160 -4.68 4.93 8.84
CA LYS A 160 -3.97 4.70 10.11
C LYS A 160 -4.04 5.90 11.05
N LEU A 161 -3.98 7.11 10.51
CA LEU A 161 -3.88 8.35 11.29
C LEU A 161 -5.24 8.99 11.58
N ALA A 162 -6.22 8.90 10.66
CA ALA A 162 -7.51 9.57 10.78
C ALA A 162 -8.71 8.63 10.96
N GLY A 163 -8.48 7.31 10.87
CA GLY A 163 -9.53 6.30 10.98
C GLY A 163 -10.32 6.12 9.68
N PRO A 164 -11.57 5.64 9.75
CA PRO A 164 -12.35 5.27 8.58
C PRO A 164 -12.82 6.50 7.78
N ALA A 165 -12.85 6.34 6.46
CA ALA A 165 -13.34 7.34 5.53
C ALA A 165 -14.88 7.37 5.47
N GLN A 166 -15.42 8.54 5.14
CA GLN A 166 -16.86 8.81 5.01
C GLN A 166 -17.26 9.07 3.55
N GLU A 167 -16.45 9.82 2.80
CA GLU A 167 -16.72 10.19 1.40
C GLU A 167 -15.40 10.33 0.64
N VAL A 168 -15.42 9.98 -0.64
CA VAL A 168 -14.30 10.15 -1.57
C VAL A 168 -14.74 10.89 -2.82
N ARG A 169 -13.90 11.82 -3.28
CA ARG A 169 -13.96 12.45 -4.61
C ARG A 169 -12.61 12.32 -5.28
N ALA A 170 -12.55 11.84 -6.51
CA ALA A 170 -11.30 11.64 -7.21
C ALA A 170 -11.41 11.88 -8.72
N ARG A 171 -10.30 12.30 -9.32
CA ARG A 171 -10.14 12.41 -10.77
C ARG A 171 -8.86 11.71 -11.20
N SER A 172 -8.93 11.05 -12.33
CA SER A 172 -7.75 10.59 -13.08
C SER A 172 -7.76 11.19 -14.48
N ALA A 173 -6.59 11.26 -15.09
CA ALA A 173 -6.44 11.82 -16.43
C ALA A 173 -5.26 11.20 -17.17
N ARG A 174 -5.30 11.33 -18.48
CA ARG A 174 -4.17 11.12 -19.40
C ARG A 174 -3.71 12.49 -19.88
N LEU A 175 -2.60 12.97 -19.36
CA LEU A 175 -2.04 14.28 -19.69
C LEU A 175 -1.01 14.17 -20.81
N ILE A 176 -0.20 13.09 -20.78
CA ILE A 176 0.91 12.83 -21.70
C ILE A 176 0.83 11.42 -22.29
N PHE A 177 0.45 10.39 -21.48
CA PHE A 177 0.40 9.02 -21.94
C PHE A 177 -0.70 8.78 -22.98
N GLN A 178 -0.41 7.87 -23.91
CA GLN A 178 -1.44 7.40 -24.83
C GLN A 178 -2.38 6.39 -24.13
N PRO A 179 -3.65 6.33 -24.55
CA PRO A 179 -4.56 5.31 -24.02
C PRO A 179 -3.95 3.89 -24.12
N PRO A 180 -4.23 2.98 -23.18
CA PRO A 180 -5.22 3.13 -22.11
C PRO A 180 -4.68 3.73 -20.79
N ALA A 181 -3.35 3.91 -20.66
CA ALA A 181 -2.71 4.30 -19.40
C ALA A 181 -3.10 5.73 -18.97
N GLU A 182 -3.31 5.90 -17.67
CA GLU A 182 -3.50 7.20 -17.02
C GLU A 182 -2.22 7.60 -16.30
N ASP A 183 -1.87 8.90 -16.34
CA ASP A 183 -0.62 9.43 -15.79
C ASP A 183 -0.83 10.42 -14.64
N PHE A 184 -2.08 10.66 -14.29
CA PHE A 184 -2.49 11.55 -13.21
C PHE A 184 -3.62 10.93 -12.40
N VAL A 185 -3.56 11.10 -11.08
CA VAL A 185 -4.68 10.88 -10.16
C VAL A 185 -4.63 11.92 -9.04
N SER A 186 -5.81 12.40 -8.64
CA SER A 186 -6.00 13.22 -7.44
C SER A 186 -7.26 12.76 -6.72
N ALA A 187 -7.21 12.71 -5.39
CA ALA A 187 -8.31 12.31 -4.55
C ALA A 187 -8.43 13.20 -3.31
N ASN A 188 -9.68 13.50 -2.93
CA ASN A 188 -10.03 14.10 -1.65
C ASN A 188 -10.90 13.10 -0.87
N ILE A 189 -10.55 12.88 0.38
CA ILE A 189 -11.18 11.90 1.27
C ILE A 189 -11.63 12.64 2.53
N LEU A 190 -12.93 12.60 2.81
CA LEU A 190 -13.48 13.04 4.09
C LEU A 190 -13.49 11.85 5.05
N PHE A 191 -12.87 11.99 6.20
CA PHE A 191 -12.84 10.97 7.26
C PHE A 191 -13.97 11.19 8.26
N LYS A 192 -14.40 10.12 8.94
CA LYS A 192 -15.41 10.20 10.01
C LYS A 192 -14.97 11.07 11.18
N SER A 193 -13.67 11.22 11.41
CA SER A 193 -13.07 12.15 12.38
C SER A 193 -13.28 13.63 12.03
N GLY A 194 -13.70 13.92 10.79
CA GLY A 194 -13.79 15.26 10.22
C GLY A 194 -12.50 15.73 9.54
N ALA A 195 -11.41 14.99 9.63
CA ALA A 195 -10.17 15.27 8.89
C ALA A 195 -10.38 15.11 7.38
N ILE A 196 -9.60 15.85 6.60
CA ILE A 196 -9.57 15.74 5.14
C ILE A 196 -8.23 15.12 4.72
N GLY A 197 -8.26 14.13 3.82
CA GLY A 197 -7.08 13.64 3.12
C GLY A 197 -7.07 14.14 1.68
N ALA A 198 -5.95 14.71 1.23
CA ALA A 198 -5.72 15.11 -0.15
C ALA A 198 -4.53 14.33 -0.71
N PHE A 199 -4.74 13.64 -1.81
CA PHE A 199 -3.69 12.86 -2.46
C PHE A 199 -3.58 13.25 -3.94
N THR A 200 -2.35 13.40 -4.43
CA THR A 200 -2.06 13.62 -5.86
C THR A 200 -0.84 12.82 -6.28
N ALA A 201 -0.88 12.22 -7.47
CA ALA A 201 0.26 11.55 -8.07
C ALA A 201 0.33 11.72 -9.58
N LEU A 202 1.55 11.81 -10.09
CA LEU A 202 1.92 11.86 -11.50
C LEU A 202 2.90 10.75 -11.83
N SER A 203 2.73 10.07 -12.98
CA SER A 203 3.68 9.08 -13.49
C SER A 203 4.58 9.60 -14.63
N ILE A 204 4.70 10.89 -14.75
CA ILE A 204 5.33 11.59 -15.90
C ILE A 204 6.38 12.64 -15.48
N THR A 205 6.68 12.76 -14.20
CA THR A 205 7.62 13.76 -13.65
C THR A 205 8.75 13.07 -12.88
N PRO A 206 9.92 13.70 -12.72
CA PRO A 206 10.95 13.20 -11.81
C PRO A 206 10.39 12.92 -10.41
N PHE A 207 11.11 12.07 -9.67
CA PHE A 207 10.68 11.65 -8.34
C PHE A 207 10.40 12.85 -7.43
N TYR A 208 9.23 12.83 -6.80
CA TYR A 208 8.81 13.74 -5.74
C TYR A 208 7.94 12.98 -4.75
N ALA A 209 8.25 13.05 -3.45
CA ALA A 209 7.42 12.44 -2.42
C ALA A 209 7.36 13.34 -1.19
N ARG A 210 6.16 13.79 -0.86
CA ARG A 210 5.83 14.59 0.31
C ARG A 210 4.57 14.08 0.98
N PHE A 211 4.59 14.06 2.30
CA PHE A 211 3.43 13.75 3.14
C PHE A 211 3.38 14.76 4.27
N THR A 212 2.30 15.53 4.41
CA THR A 212 2.15 16.57 5.42
C THR A 212 0.86 16.37 6.20
N ILE A 213 0.91 16.53 7.51
CA ILE A 213 -0.26 16.53 8.39
C ILE A 213 -0.33 17.89 9.06
N TYR A 214 -1.50 18.49 9.00
CA TYR A 214 -1.83 19.74 9.67
C TYR A 214 -2.84 19.46 10.78
N GLY A 215 -2.45 19.78 12.00
CA GLY A 215 -3.32 19.81 13.16
C GLY A 215 -3.55 21.25 13.67
N ASP A 216 -4.41 21.42 14.66
CA ASP A 216 -4.69 22.72 15.27
C ASP A 216 -3.63 23.16 16.30
N ALA A 217 -2.70 22.25 16.68
CA ALA A 217 -1.58 22.54 17.57
C ALA A 217 -0.22 22.54 16.85
N GLY A 218 -0.15 22.07 15.60
CA GLY A 218 1.09 21.99 14.84
C GLY A 218 0.95 21.22 13.53
N TRP A 219 2.06 21.09 12.83
CA TRP A 219 2.10 20.28 11.61
C TRP A 219 3.41 19.50 11.50
N VAL A 220 3.36 18.38 10.76
CA VAL A 220 4.53 17.58 10.44
C VAL A 220 4.59 17.30 8.96
N GLU A 221 5.78 17.41 8.36
CA GLU A 221 6.06 17.11 6.96
C GLU A 221 7.14 16.06 6.84
N VAL A 222 6.90 15.06 6.00
CA VAL A 222 7.87 14.03 5.61
C VAL A 222 8.20 14.21 4.14
N MET A 223 9.48 14.41 3.84
CA MET A 223 10.02 14.56 2.49
C MET A 223 11.00 13.43 2.19
N SER A 224 10.67 12.57 1.21
CA SER A 224 11.55 11.50 0.76
C SER A 224 12.33 11.93 -0.48
N LYS A 225 13.62 11.61 -0.54
CA LYS A 225 14.49 11.95 -1.67
C LYS A 225 14.46 10.94 -2.81
N ALA A 226 13.94 9.75 -2.53
CA ALA A 226 13.85 8.65 -3.47
C ALA A 226 12.73 7.68 -3.05
N ASN A 227 12.44 6.69 -3.88
CA ASN A 227 11.53 5.63 -3.50
C ASN A 227 12.12 4.79 -2.35
N VAL A 228 11.27 4.15 -1.56
CA VAL A 228 11.65 3.43 -0.33
C VAL A 228 12.72 2.35 -0.56
N ASP A 229 12.70 1.72 -1.73
CA ASP A 229 13.63 0.66 -2.17
C ASP A 229 15.03 1.19 -2.58
N GLN A 230 15.23 2.51 -2.63
CA GLN A 230 16.49 3.09 -3.08
C GLN A 230 17.45 3.49 -1.95
N GLY A 231 17.10 3.21 -0.70
CA GLY A 231 17.97 3.40 0.45
C GLY A 231 18.41 4.86 0.68
N LYS A 232 17.55 5.84 0.40
CA LYS A 232 17.86 7.26 0.61
C LYS A 232 17.20 7.79 1.88
N PRO A 233 17.87 8.73 2.59
CA PRO A 233 17.32 9.33 3.80
C PRO A 233 16.02 10.06 3.55
N THR A 234 15.17 10.10 4.57
CA THR A 234 13.92 10.85 4.63
C THR A 234 14.03 11.97 5.66
N THR A 235 13.54 13.15 5.33
CA THR A 235 13.54 14.30 6.23
C THR A 235 12.15 14.49 6.83
N LEU A 236 12.06 14.57 8.17
CA LEU A 236 10.87 14.96 8.89
C LEU A 236 11.05 16.35 9.47
N THR A 237 10.10 17.25 9.22
CA THR A 237 10.02 18.56 9.84
C THR A 237 8.73 18.63 10.69
N HIS A 238 8.87 18.90 11.97
CA HIS A 238 7.77 19.17 12.90
C HIS A 238 7.78 20.64 13.31
N VAL A 239 6.62 21.27 13.33
CA VAL A 239 6.43 22.65 13.77
C VAL A 239 5.23 22.73 14.70
N ASP A 240 5.44 23.30 15.85
CA ASP A 240 4.46 23.57 16.89
C ASP A 240 4.73 24.95 17.52
N HIS A 241 4.09 25.27 18.65
CA HIS A 241 4.26 26.52 19.38
C HIS A 241 5.67 26.70 20.00
N GLU A 242 6.44 25.62 20.16
CA GLU A 242 7.84 25.65 20.63
C GLU A 242 8.83 25.99 19.52
N GLY A 243 8.42 25.84 18.24
CA GLY A 243 9.21 26.17 17.08
C GLY A 243 9.29 25.07 16.03
N ARG A 244 10.38 25.12 15.26
CA ARG A 244 10.62 24.17 14.15
C ARG A 244 11.76 23.21 14.51
N ARG A 245 11.50 21.91 14.32
CA ARG A 245 12.49 20.83 14.46
C ARG A 245 12.57 20.04 13.16
N THR A 246 13.76 19.74 12.70
CA THR A 246 13.97 18.93 11.49
C THR A 246 14.92 17.78 11.83
N VAL A 247 14.53 16.57 11.48
CA VAL A 247 15.29 15.33 11.72
C VAL A 247 15.45 14.60 10.39
N VAL A 248 16.61 14.03 10.15
CA VAL A 248 16.90 13.15 9.01
C VAL A 248 16.89 11.72 9.53
N TYR A 249 16.09 10.87 8.92
CA TYR A 249 16.02 9.45 9.19
C TYR A 249 16.74 8.69 8.07
N GLU A 250 17.67 7.83 8.43
CA GLU A 250 18.30 6.92 7.49
C GLU A 250 17.30 5.89 6.99
N ALA A 251 17.49 5.44 5.75
CA ALA A 251 16.63 4.41 5.18
C ALA A 251 16.87 3.07 5.88
N THR A 252 15.80 2.33 6.10
CA THR A 252 15.83 0.95 6.62
C THR A 252 15.20 0.02 5.59
N ASP A 253 15.45 -1.27 5.71
CA ASP A 253 14.78 -2.27 4.87
C ASP A 253 13.35 -2.54 5.40
N THR A 254 12.45 -1.66 5.02
CA THR A 254 11.05 -1.68 5.47
C THR A 254 10.27 -2.88 4.93
N VAL A 255 10.69 -3.43 3.79
CA VAL A 255 10.09 -4.64 3.21
C VAL A 255 10.42 -5.84 4.09
N THR A 256 11.71 -6.04 4.42
CA THR A 256 12.15 -7.10 5.35
C THR A 256 11.47 -6.92 6.72
N GLN A 257 11.43 -5.70 7.27
CA GLN A 257 10.76 -5.43 8.54
C GLN A 257 9.27 -5.79 8.53
N ASN A 258 8.57 -5.56 7.43
CA ASN A 258 7.18 -5.97 7.28
C ASN A 258 7.02 -7.49 7.24
N PHE A 259 7.91 -8.19 6.52
CA PHE A 259 7.91 -9.66 6.51
C PHE A 259 8.26 -10.26 7.88
N GLU A 260 9.24 -9.71 8.58
CA GLU A 260 9.62 -10.15 9.93
C GLU A 260 8.46 -9.94 10.92
N ALA A 261 7.80 -8.79 10.89
CA ALA A 261 6.63 -8.52 11.72
C ALA A 261 5.46 -9.49 11.43
N TRP A 262 5.26 -9.85 10.16
CA TRP A 262 4.30 -10.88 9.80
C TRP A 262 4.72 -12.27 10.28
N ALA A 263 5.98 -12.64 10.13
CA ALA A 263 6.52 -13.92 10.62
C ALA A 263 6.41 -14.03 12.14
N ASP A 264 6.72 -12.98 12.87
CA ASP A 264 6.58 -12.94 14.34
C ASP A 264 5.10 -13.12 14.76
N ALA A 265 4.17 -12.57 14.01
CA ALA A 265 2.75 -12.80 14.25
C ALA A 265 2.31 -14.24 13.93
N VAL A 266 2.84 -14.85 12.87
CA VAL A 266 2.61 -16.26 12.52
C VAL A 266 3.12 -17.18 13.62
N GLU A 267 4.28 -16.88 14.20
CA GLU A 267 4.90 -17.64 15.30
C GLU A 267 4.29 -17.31 16.68
N GLY A 268 3.34 -16.35 16.75
CA GLY A 268 2.71 -15.94 18.00
C GLY A 268 3.59 -15.12 18.94
N LYS A 269 4.70 -14.58 18.45
CA LYS A 269 5.65 -13.75 19.23
C LYS A 269 5.13 -12.33 19.45
N ALA A 270 4.42 -11.77 18.47
CA ALA A 270 3.86 -10.42 18.52
C ALA A 270 2.56 -10.34 17.71
N SER A 271 1.76 -9.31 17.96
CA SER A 271 0.61 -9.00 17.08
C SER A 271 1.10 -8.29 15.82
N TYR A 272 0.52 -8.65 14.66
CA TYR A 272 0.79 -7.92 13.43
C TYR A 272 0.22 -6.50 13.52
N ARG A 273 0.97 -5.51 13.00
CA ARG A 273 0.64 -4.08 13.20
C ARG A 273 -0.54 -3.55 12.38
N PHE A 274 -1.11 -4.36 11.51
CA PHE A 274 -2.29 -4.00 10.72
C PHE A 274 -3.52 -4.71 11.30
N THR A 275 -4.63 -3.99 11.38
CA THR A 275 -5.91 -4.58 11.77
C THR A 275 -6.71 -5.00 10.54
N ASP A 276 -7.58 -5.99 10.70
CA ASP A 276 -8.53 -6.43 9.66
C ASP A 276 -9.38 -5.26 9.12
N ASP A 277 -9.77 -4.34 10.00
CA ASP A 277 -10.58 -3.18 9.64
C ASP A 277 -9.78 -2.18 8.80
N GLU A 278 -8.51 -1.90 9.14
CA GLU A 278 -7.64 -1.03 8.35
C GLU A 278 -7.41 -1.61 6.95
N LEU A 279 -7.15 -2.92 6.85
CA LEU A 279 -6.93 -3.60 5.56
C LEU A 279 -8.17 -3.56 4.67
N SER A 280 -9.35 -3.82 5.24
CA SER A 280 -10.62 -3.75 4.52
C SER A 280 -10.96 -2.32 4.10
N GLU A 281 -10.72 -1.35 5.00
CA GLU A 281 -10.99 0.06 4.75
C GLU A 281 -10.14 0.63 3.63
N ASN A 282 -8.85 0.24 3.54
CA ASN A 282 -7.99 0.73 2.48
C ASN A 282 -8.48 0.29 1.10
N ILE A 283 -8.95 -0.95 0.95
CA ILE A 283 -9.54 -1.41 -0.31
C ILE A 283 -10.89 -0.72 -0.58
N ARG A 284 -11.67 -0.41 0.46
CA ARG A 284 -12.93 0.33 0.31
C ARG A 284 -12.69 1.75 -0.22
N VAL A 285 -11.68 2.44 0.31
CA VAL A 285 -11.25 3.76 -0.17
C VAL A 285 -10.69 3.66 -1.59
N PHE A 286 -9.85 2.67 -1.89
CA PHE A 286 -9.33 2.41 -3.23
C PHE A 286 -10.45 2.23 -4.26
N GLU A 287 -11.42 1.35 -3.99
CA GLU A 287 -12.57 1.11 -4.88
C GLU A 287 -13.41 2.38 -5.06
N ALA A 288 -13.61 3.17 -4.01
CA ALA A 288 -14.33 4.44 -4.08
C ALA A 288 -13.58 5.48 -4.94
N ILE A 289 -12.26 5.55 -4.87
CA ILE A 289 -11.44 6.39 -5.75
C ILE A 289 -11.66 5.97 -7.20
N VAL A 290 -11.50 4.69 -7.52
CA VAL A 290 -11.74 4.17 -8.87
C VAL A 290 -13.15 4.46 -9.36
N LYS A 291 -14.17 4.29 -8.51
CA LYS A 291 -15.56 4.59 -8.85
C LYS A 291 -15.78 6.08 -9.11
N SER A 292 -15.20 6.94 -8.30
CA SER A 292 -15.28 8.40 -8.46
C SER A 292 -14.63 8.86 -9.77
N THR A 293 -13.43 8.35 -10.10
CA THR A 293 -12.73 8.70 -11.35
C THR A 293 -13.56 8.32 -12.58
N ARG A 294 -14.21 7.14 -12.57
CA ARG A 294 -15.09 6.67 -13.64
C ARG A 294 -16.41 7.48 -13.75
N ASN A 295 -16.79 8.17 -12.69
CA ASN A 295 -18.01 9.00 -12.62
C ASN A 295 -17.69 10.51 -12.59
N ASN A 296 -16.70 10.94 -13.36
CA ASN A 296 -16.32 12.36 -13.53
C ASN A 296 -16.04 13.11 -12.22
N GLY A 297 -15.51 12.43 -11.21
CA GLY A 297 -15.19 13.03 -9.92
C GLY A 297 -16.37 13.19 -8.96
N SER A 298 -17.48 12.52 -9.26
CA SER A 298 -18.65 12.54 -8.37
C SER A 298 -18.32 11.92 -7.00
N ALA A 299 -18.95 12.43 -5.96
CA ALA A 299 -18.79 11.92 -4.60
C ALA A 299 -19.24 10.47 -4.50
N VAL A 300 -18.46 9.66 -3.80
CA VAL A 300 -18.77 8.30 -3.42
C VAL A 300 -18.84 8.23 -1.90
N ALA A 301 -20.04 8.04 -1.36
CA ALA A 301 -20.24 7.86 0.07
C ALA A 301 -19.79 6.46 0.49
N LEU A 302 -19.08 6.38 1.59
CA LEU A 302 -18.63 5.15 2.24
C LEU A 302 -19.53 4.91 3.48
N ARG A 303 -20.48 3.98 3.33
CA ARG A 303 -21.43 3.59 4.38
C ARG A 303 -20.97 2.38 5.17
#